data_bd501dfcc452014dd190716e2cb11a85
#
_entry.id   bd501dfcc452014dd190716e2cb11a85
#
_cell.length_a   1.000
_cell.length_b   1.000
_cell.length_c   1.000
_cell.angle_alpha   90.00
_cell.angle_beta   90.00
_cell.angle_gamma   90.00
#
_symmetry.space_group_name_H-M   'P 1'
#
loop_
_entity.id
_entity.type
_entity.pdbx_description
1 polymer ?
#
loop_
_entity_poly.entity_id
_entity_poly.type
_entity_poly.pdbx_seq_one_letter_code
_entity_poly.pdbx_strand_id
1 'polypeptide(L)'
;MKDGEPCTSRGVSTVLEGVTPRPRTKGSMAWRFLPYELYSVQRYLQYDTLAQNGLQRFDSWASTFGETVTALELAPEGTNYRAKTRFAKFYNLPELMQMFREVADIQTADMLKLPVPKVNYHNIKTKPSEIQTEMVASLAKRAEKVRARLVEPNIDNMLKITNDGRKLALDQRMIDPMLPDDPDSKVNACVDNVYRIWEEHADTKATQLVFCDLSTPKNDGTFNVYDDMREKLIARGIPAGQIRFIHEATTDAQKKELFGKVRSGEVRVLLGSTPKMGAGTNVQDRLIAIHNLDCPWRPSDLEQRQGRIERQGNMFPEVEVYRYVTEQTFDAYLYQLVESKQKFISQIMTSKSPVRSAEDVDEVALSFAEVKMLATGDARFKEKMDLDIQVSKLRVLKQSYLSEHYDLEDRVLKYYPQTIKEYEERIAGYENDAALAEQHKPQGEDKFCPMTLKGVTYTEKADAGEMLLAICKDYPMSAPTEIGSYRGFQMEIYYDTVNAHYCMNLCGKAKHKVDLGADALGNLTRIENELSKLPARLEAAKTKKAETIAQLETAKEEIKKPFAFEDELKEKAERLNALNIELNLNEKDTSVMDTEPEQTEEQPERKYASRER
;
A
#
# COMPACT_ATOMS: atom_id res chain seq x y z
N MET A 1 -1.52 44.04 -16.78
CA MET A 1 -2.20 44.73 -15.68
C MET A 1 -3.58 44.17 -15.50
N LYS A 2 -3.82 43.54 -14.39
CA LYS A 2 -4.96 43.02 -13.64
C LYS A 2 -4.83 41.51 -13.41
N ASP A 3 -4.26 41.14 -12.34
CA ASP A 3 -4.76 40.59 -11.07
C ASP A 3 -5.70 39.40 -11.28
N GLY A 4 -5.12 38.19 -11.22
CA GLY A 4 -5.82 36.95 -11.06
C GLY A 4 -5.81 36.56 -9.58
N GLU A 5 -6.95 36.67 -8.92
CA GLU A 5 -7.17 36.18 -7.55
C GLU A 5 -7.09 34.65 -7.48
N PRO A 6 -6.58 34.08 -6.38
CA PRO A 6 -6.57 32.63 -6.20
C PRO A 6 -7.95 32.12 -5.85
N CYS A 7 -8.37 31.09 -6.53
CA CYS A 7 -9.61 30.35 -6.33
C CYS A 7 -9.65 29.76 -4.91
N THR A 8 -10.45 30.33 -4.03
CA THR A 8 -10.73 29.79 -2.71
C THR A 8 -11.65 28.59 -2.82
N SER A 9 -11.13 27.43 -2.51
CA SER A 9 -11.89 26.19 -2.35
C SER A 9 -12.81 26.25 -1.13
N ARG A 10 -14.03 26.75 -1.33
CA ARG A 10 -15.16 26.52 -0.40
C ARG A 10 -16.00 25.38 -0.99
N GLY A 11 -15.97 24.18 -0.37
CA GLY A 11 -16.88 23.12 -0.78
C GLY A 11 -16.53 21.68 -0.37
N VAL A 12 -15.64 21.44 0.59
CA VAL A 12 -15.38 20.07 1.08
C VAL A 12 -15.37 20.03 2.61
N SER A 13 -16.31 20.70 3.27
CA SER A 13 -16.28 20.85 4.72
C SER A 13 -17.38 20.08 5.48
N THR A 14 -18.07 19.12 4.90
CA THR A 14 -19.22 18.50 5.60
C THR A 14 -19.11 17.00 5.88
N VAL A 15 -18.00 16.32 5.59
CA VAL A 15 -17.84 14.87 5.90
C VAL A 15 -16.63 14.57 6.78
N LEU A 16 -15.84 15.55 7.20
CA LEU A 16 -14.60 15.38 7.96
C LEU A 16 -14.59 16.05 9.34
N GLU A 17 -15.72 16.18 10.00
CA GLU A 17 -15.74 16.54 11.43
C GLU A 17 -15.33 15.34 12.27
N GLY A 18 -14.06 15.24 12.60
CA GLY A 18 -13.52 14.23 13.50
C GLY A 18 -11.99 14.05 13.48
N VAL A 19 -11.29 14.65 12.53
CA VAL A 19 -9.82 14.57 12.50
C VAL A 19 -9.22 15.96 12.64
N THR A 20 -8.81 16.34 13.84
CA THR A 20 -7.98 17.53 14.04
C THR A 20 -6.64 17.35 13.32
N PRO A 21 -6.23 18.28 12.44
CA PRO A 21 -4.93 18.21 11.79
C PRO A 21 -3.83 18.42 12.82
N ARG A 22 -3.02 17.39 13.09
CA ARG A 22 -1.79 17.53 13.86
C ARG A 22 -0.73 18.23 13.01
N PRO A 23 0.14 19.09 13.60
CA PRO A 23 1.12 19.86 12.85
C PRO A 23 2.10 18.95 12.11
N ARG A 24 2.35 19.27 10.84
CA ARG A 24 3.28 18.59 9.95
C ARG A 24 4.71 18.72 10.47
N THR A 25 5.30 17.66 10.96
CA THR A 25 6.74 17.55 11.13
C THR A 25 7.36 17.03 9.82
N LYS A 26 8.29 17.81 9.26
CA LYS A 26 9.19 17.37 8.19
C LYS A 26 10.10 16.28 8.75
N GLY A 27 9.78 15.05 8.54
CA GLY A 27 10.59 13.89 8.89
C GLY A 27 10.20 12.74 7.99
N SER A 28 11.17 11.96 7.57
CA SER A 28 11.07 10.79 6.69
C SER A 28 9.67 10.20 6.67
N MET A 29 9.09 10.03 5.47
CA MET A 29 7.84 9.30 5.25
C MET A 29 8.01 7.84 5.68
N ALA A 30 8.04 7.59 6.98
CA ALA A 30 7.73 6.28 7.51
C ALA A 30 6.22 6.11 7.30
N TRP A 31 5.89 5.28 6.37
CA TRP A 31 4.60 5.07 5.76
C TRP A 31 3.52 4.79 6.79
N ARG A 32 2.77 5.83 7.15
CA ARG A 32 1.46 5.70 7.78
C ARG A 32 0.49 5.39 6.67
N PHE A 33 0.28 4.13 6.36
CA PHE A 33 -0.76 3.74 5.42
C PHE A 33 -2.15 3.86 6.08
N LEU A 34 -2.60 5.07 6.26
CA LEU A 34 -4.03 5.30 6.25
C LEU A 34 -4.45 5.39 4.77
N PRO A 35 -5.50 4.70 4.32
CA PRO A 35 -5.98 4.74 2.94
C PRO A 35 -6.15 6.17 2.41
N TYR A 36 -6.57 7.08 3.27
CA TYR A 36 -6.71 8.49 2.95
C TYR A 36 -5.37 9.18 2.66
N GLU A 37 -4.30 8.83 3.37
CA GLU A 37 -2.97 9.42 3.14
C GLU A 37 -2.41 8.94 1.80
N LEU A 38 -2.55 7.64 1.47
CA LEU A 38 -2.13 7.10 0.18
C LEU A 38 -2.91 7.73 -0.97
N TYR A 39 -4.25 7.79 -0.87
CA TYR A 39 -5.08 8.48 -1.85
C TYR A 39 -4.66 9.95 -2.01
N SER A 40 -4.41 10.65 -0.91
CA SER A 40 -4.00 12.05 -0.97
C SER A 40 -2.68 12.22 -1.72
N VAL A 41 -1.70 11.35 -1.48
CA VAL A 41 -0.43 11.35 -2.21
C VAL A 41 -0.66 11.08 -3.70
N GLN A 42 -1.42 10.04 -4.05
CA GLN A 42 -1.76 9.73 -5.44
C GLN A 42 -2.51 10.88 -6.11
N ARG A 43 -3.46 11.51 -5.43
CA ARG A 43 -4.20 12.65 -5.96
C ARG A 43 -3.30 13.84 -6.30
N TYR A 44 -2.24 14.06 -5.53
CA TYR A 44 -1.27 15.12 -5.84
C TYR A 44 -0.31 14.74 -6.96
N LEU A 45 0.13 13.49 -7.03
CA LEU A 45 1.18 13.06 -7.94
C LEU A 45 0.67 12.55 -9.28
N GLN A 46 -0.55 11.98 -9.33
CA GLN A 46 -1.08 11.28 -10.51
C GLN A 46 -2.58 11.53 -10.75
N TYR A 47 -3.02 12.78 -10.58
CA TYR A 47 -4.44 13.14 -10.73
C TYR A 47 -5.03 12.73 -12.08
N ASP A 48 -4.28 12.92 -13.16
CA ASP A 48 -4.76 12.62 -14.52
C ASP A 48 -4.96 11.11 -14.71
N THR A 49 -4.06 10.27 -14.19
CA THR A 49 -4.20 8.81 -14.20
C THR A 49 -5.43 8.38 -13.38
N LEU A 50 -5.64 8.98 -12.20
CA LEU A 50 -6.83 8.72 -11.39
C LEU A 50 -8.11 9.13 -12.12
N ALA A 51 -8.11 10.28 -12.82
CA ALA A 51 -9.27 10.77 -13.56
C ALA A 51 -9.61 9.86 -14.75
N GLN A 52 -8.59 9.40 -15.50
CA GLN A 52 -8.77 8.47 -16.63
C GLN A 52 -9.38 7.13 -16.19
N ASN A 53 -9.08 6.68 -14.96
CA ASN A 53 -9.62 5.44 -14.40
C ASN A 53 -10.90 5.66 -13.56
N GLY A 54 -11.45 6.87 -13.50
CA GLY A 54 -12.65 7.18 -12.71
C GLY A 54 -12.42 7.21 -11.20
N LEU A 55 -11.17 7.27 -10.75
CA LEU A 55 -10.73 7.17 -9.34
C LEU A 55 -10.38 8.53 -8.72
N GLN A 56 -10.74 9.65 -9.36
CA GLN A 56 -10.40 11.00 -8.90
C GLN A 56 -11.13 11.42 -7.61
N ARG A 57 -12.19 10.69 -7.21
CA ARG A 57 -12.90 10.89 -5.95
C ARG A 57 -12.51 9.81 -4.96
N PHE A 58 -12.37 10.17 -3.68
CA PHE A 58 -11.99 9.22 -2.62
C PHE A 58 -12.94 8.03 -2.54
N ASP A 59 -14.25 8.24 -2.64
CA ASP A 59 -15.24 7.17 -2.54
C ASP A 59 -15.10 6.13 -3.68
N SER A 60 -14.82 6.59 -4.90
CA SER A 60 -14.57 5.69 -6.05
C SER A 60 -13.26 4.93 -5.87
N TRP A 61 -12.20 5.60 -5.41
CA TRP A 61 -10.92 4.98 -5.11
C TRP A 61 -11.05 3.97 -3.96
N ALA A 62 -11.74 4.35 -2.87
CA ALA A 62 -11.94 3.50 -1.72
C ALA A 62 -12.80 2.27 -2.03
N SER A 63 -13.81 2.38 -2.88
CA SER A 63 -14.62 1.24 -3.32
C SER A 63 -13.87 0.27 -4.24
N THR A 64 -12.85 0.75 -4.96
CA THR A 64 -12.03 -0.07 -5.86
C THR A 64 -10.89 -0.77 -5.11
N PHE A 65 -10.27 -0.09 -4.16
CA PHE A 65 -9.08 -0.56 -3.46
C PHE A 65 -9.31 -0.92 -2.00
N GLY A 66 -10.56 -0.86 -1.52
CA GLY A 66 -10.83 -1.14 -0.13
C GLY A 66 -12.20 -1.69 0.20
N GLU A 67 -12.26 -2.36 1.34
CA GLU A 67 -13.49 -2.77 1.99
C GLU A 67 -13.71 -1.91 3.21
N THR A 68 -14.93 -1.40 3.35
CA THR A 68 -15.36 -0.69 4.55
C THR A 68 -16.13 -1.63 5.45
N VAL A 69 -15.75 -1.72 6.71
CA VAL A 69 -16.47 -2.47 7.74
C VAL A 69 -17.09 -1.49 8.73
N THR A 70 -18.37 -1.69 9.00
CA THR A 70 -19.06 -0.92 10.04
C THR A 70 -18.94 -1.67 11.36
N ALA A 71 -18.15 -1.13 12.28
CA ALA A 71 -17.99 -1.64 13.63
C ALA A 71 -18.66 -0.73 14.65
N LEU A 72 -19.17 -1.32 15.74
CA LEU A 72 -19.66 -0.56 16.89
C LEU A 72 -18.46 -0.12 17.73
N GLU A 73 -18.18 1.17 17.74
CA GLU A 73 -17.13 1.77 18.55
C GLU A 73 -17.70 2.58 19.71
N LEU A 74 -16.92 2.61 20.79
CA LEU A 74 -17.24 3.51 21.88
C LEU A 74 -17.18 4.96 21.37
N ALA A 75 -18.24 5.73 21.61
CA ALA A 75 -18.24 7.14 21.28
C ALA A 75 -17.13 7.88 22.05
N PRO A 76 -16.56 8.97 21.51
CA PRO A 76 -15.48 9.72 22.18
C PRO A 76 -15.83 10.17 23.60
N GLU A 77 -17.11 10.35 23.86
CA GLU A 77 -17.66 10.73 25.15
C GLU A 77 -17.67 9.59 26.18
N GLY A 78 -17.35 8.34 25.74
CA GLY A 78 -17.28 7.17 26.61
C GLY A 78 -18.63 6.62 27.11
N THR A 79 -19.75 7.18 26.64
CA THR A 79 -21.08 6.88 27.21
C THR A 79 -21.91 5.92 26.36
N ASN A 80 -21.69 5.86 25.04
CA ASN A 80 -22.49 5.05 24.12
C ASN A 80 -21.66 4.40 23.02
N TYR A 81 -22.17 3.31 22.42
CA TYR A 81 -21.62 2.75 21.21
C TYR A 81 -22.23 3.43 19.99
N ARG A 82 -21.40 3.79 19.02
CA ARG A 82 -21.83 4.28 17.72
C ARG A 82 -21.31 3.36 16.60
N ALA A 83 -22.14 3.17 15.61
CA ALA A 83 -21.70 2.52 14.38
C ALA A 83 -20.73 3.46 13.66
N LYS A 84 -19.50 3.01 13.42
CA LYS A 84 -18.51 3.73 12.63
C LYS A 84 -18.02 2.85 11.50
N THR A 85 -18.20 3.35 10.28
CA THR A 85 -17.68 2.70 9.09
C THR A 85 -16.22 3.07 8.94
N ARG A 86 -15.36 2.07 8.90
CA ARG A 86 -13.92 2.20 8.68
C ARG A 86 -13.52 1.47 7.42
N PHE A 87 -12.46 1.94 6.81
CA PHE A 87 -11.72 1.20 5.82
C PHE A 87 -10.96 0.06 6.53
N ALA A 88 -11.35 -1.19 6.28
CA ALA A 88 -10.85 -2.33 7.05
C ALA A 88 -9.82 -3.17 6.28
N LYS A 89 -9.90 -3.21 4.96
CA LYS A 89 -9.01 -4.03 4.13
C LYS A 89 -8.68 -3.33 2.83
N PHE A 90 -7.46 -3.55 2.36
CA PHE A 90 -7.07 -3.20 1.00
C PHE A 90 -7.39 -4.36 0.06
N TYR A 91 -7.91 -4.03 -1.13
CA TYR A 91 -8.09 -4.94 -2.26
C TYR A 91 -7.32 -4.44 -3.47
N ASN A 92 -7.15 -5.30 -4.46
CA ASN A 92 -6.48 -4.94 -5.72
C ASN A 92 -5.14 -4.24 -5.48
N LEU A 93 -4.40 -4.71 -4.47
CA LEU A 93 -3.11 -4.13 -4.08
C LEU A 93 -2.08 -4.12 -5.21
N PRO A 94 -1.95 -5.18 -6.05
CA PRO A 94 -1.01 -5.16 -7.17
C PRO A 94 -1.30 -4.00 -8.14
N GLU A 95 -2.55 -3.77 -8.48
CA GLU A 95 -3.00 -2.71 -9.37
C GLU A 95 -2.75 -1.32 -8.75
N LEU A 96 -3.09 -1.18 -7.46
CA LEU A 96 -2.83 0.03 -6.69
C LEU A 96 -1.33 0.35 -6.64
N MET A 97 -0.49 -0.64 -6.36
CA MET A 97 0.96 -0.46 -6.28
C MET A 97 1.60 -0.26 -7.65
N GLN A 98 1.06 -0.85 -8.72
CA GLN A 98 1.50 -0.60 -10.07
C GLN A 98 1.25 0.86 -10.45
N MET A 99 0.04 1.36 -10.21
CA MET A 99 -0.28 2.78 -10.42
C MET A 99 0.63 3.70 -9.60
N PHE A 100 0.84 3.37 -8.32
CA PHE A 100 1.66 4.19 -7.42
C PHE A 100 3.13 4.25 -7.86
N ARG A 101 3.68 3.15 -8.40
CA ARG A 101 5.06 3.09 -8.91
C ARG A 101 5.32 3.93 -10.17
N GLU A 102 4.28 4.32 -10.90
CA GLU A 102 4.45 5.25 -12.02
C GLU A 102 4.96 6.62 -11.57
N VAL A 103 4.67 7.01 -10.32
CA VAL A 103 4.98 8.32 -9.76
C VAL A 103 5.84 8.27 -8.49
N ALA A 104 6.16 7.07 -7.99
CA ALA A 104 6.93 6.86 -6.76
C ALA A 104 8.06 5.84 -6.98
N ASP A 105 9.28 6.23 -6.65
CA ASP A 105 10.42 5.33 -6.54
C ASP A 105 10.48 4.77 -5.12
N ILE A 106 10.28 3.45 -4.99
CA ILE A 106 10.26 2.76 -3.70
C ILE A 106 11.61 2.10 -3.47
N GLN A 107 12.40 2.65 -2.56
CA GLN A 107 13.69 2.14 -2.16
C GLN A 107 13.64 1.63 -0.73
N THR A 108 13.95 0.35 -0.53
CA THR A 108 14.12 -0.24 0.81
C THR A 108 15.56 -0.08 1.29
N ALA A 109 15.78 -0.16 2.60
CA ALA A 109 17.12 -0.06 3.20
C ALA A 109 18.11 -1.05 2.58
N ASP A 110 17.65 -2.26 2.23
CA ASP A 110 18.48 -3.29 1.59
C ASP A 110 18.96 -2.92 0.18
N MET A 111 18.19 -2.07 -0.53
CA MET A 111 18.54 -1.58 -1.87
C MET A 111 19.52 -0.42 -1.79
N LEU A 112 19.48 0.33 -0.70
CA LEU A 112 20.34 1.47 -0.44
C LEU A 112 21.58 1.01 0.33
N LYS A 113 22.70 0.80 -0.32
CA LYS A 113 23.97 0.45 0.33
C LYS A 113 24.55 1.67 1.07
N LEU A 114 23.82 2.14 2.09
CA LEU A 114 24.24 3.30 2.88
C LEU A 114 25.37 2.91 3.86
N PRO A 115 26.34 3.79 4.11
CA PRO A 115 27.36 3.58 5.14
C PRO A 115 26.78 3.84 6.52
N VAL A 116 26.01 2.88 7.02
CA VAL A 116 25.40 2.89 8.35
C VAL A 116 26.04 1.81 9.23
N PRO A 117 26.03 1.96 10.56
CA PRO A 117 26.56 0.94 11.46
C PRO A 117 25.77 -0.37 11.36
N LYS A 118 26.44 -1.48 11.61
CA LYS A 118 25.81 -2.79 11.78
C LYS A 118 25.03 -2.82 13.09
N VAL A 119 23.77 -3.25 13.03
CA VAL A 119 22.89 -3.32 14.20
C VAL A 119 22.87 -4.73 14.76
N ASN A 120 23.16 -4.85 16.07
CA ASN A 120 23.02 -6.07 16.83
C ASN A 120 21.75 -5.99 17.69
N TYR A 121 20.88 -6.98 17.58
CA TYR A 121 19.61 -7.01 18.30
C TYR A 121 19.65 -7.90 19.52
N HIS A 122 19.18 -7.37 20.67
CA HIS A 122 19.11 -8.06 21.95
C HIS A 122 17.66 -8.09 22.44
N ASN A 123 17.06 -9.28 22.51
CA ASN A 123 15.76 -9.47 23.11
C ASN A 123 15.93 -9.93 24.57
N ILE A 124 15.76 -9.00 25.49
CA ILE A 124 15.87 -9.25 26.92
C ILE A 124 14.51 -9.69 27.44
N LYS A 125 14.43 -10.96 27.85
CA LYS A 125 13.22 -11.56 28.38
C LYS A 125 13.28 -11.61 29.89
N THR A 126 12.24 -11.10 30.54
CA THR A 126 12.06 -11.17 32.00
C THR A 126 10.81 -11.97 32.33
N LYS A 127 10.81 -12.66 33.46
CA LYS A 127 9.62 -13.36 33.95
C LYS A 127 8.70 -12.36 34.65
N PRO A 128 7.37 -12.54 34.57
CA PRO A 128 6.45 -11.72 35.36
C PRO A 128 6.58 -12.05 36.85
N SER A 129 6.39 -11.07 37.72
CA SER A 129 6.23 -11.30 39.15
C SER A 129 4.94 -12.08 39.44
N GLU A 130 4.82 -12.65 40.63
CA GLU A 130 3.56 -13.29 41.08
C GLU A 130 2.40 -12.30 41.02
N ILE A 131 2.64 -11.06 41.46
CA ILE A 131 1.66 -9.96 41.42
C ILE A 131 1.24 -9.66 39.98
N GLN A 132 2.18 -9.56 39.04
CA GLN A 132 1.86 -9.31 37.63
C GLN A 132 1.01 -10.46 37.06
N THR A 133 1.33 -11.72 37.39
CA THR A 133 0.57 -12.89 36.93
C THR A 133 -0.87 -12.85 37.44
N GLU A 134 -1.09 -12.57 38.74
CA GLU A 134 -2.42 -12.42 39.31
C GLU A 134 -3.21 -11.25 38.67
N MET A 135 -2.54 -10.14 38.41
CA MET A 135 -3.17 -8.98 37.78
C MET A 135 -3.55 -9.25 36.34
N VAL A 136 -2.74 -9.99 35.56
CA VAL A 136 -3.10 -10.43 34.20
C VAL A 136 -4.35 -11.31 34.23
N ALA A 137 -4.44 -12.26 35.20
CA ALA A 137 -5.65 -13.05 35.41
C ALA A 137 -6.89 -12.21 35.78
N SER A 138 -6.68 -11.11 36.53
CA SER A 138 -7.74 -10.15 36.85
C SER A 138 -8.21 -9.40 35.59
N LEU A 139 -7.32 -9.02 34.68
CA LEU A 139 -7.68 -8.38 33.40
C LEU A 139 -8.55 -9.32 32.54
N ALA A 140 -8.30 -10.63 32.52
CA ALA A 140 -9.15 -11.59 31.83
C ALA A 140 -10.58 -11.63 32.41
N LYS A 141 -10.71 -11.61 33.75
CA LYS A 141 -12.03 -11.54 34.41
C LYS A 141 -12.77 -10.24 34.07
N ARG A 142 -12.05 -9.13 33.96
CA ARG A 142 -12.62 -7.85 33.52
C ARG A 142 -13.11 -7.95 32.07
N ALA A 143 -12.32 -8.53 31.18
CA ALA A 143 -12.68 -8.75 29.78
C ALA A 143 -13.93 -9.63 29.63
N GLU A 144 -14.08 -10.69 30.47
CA GLU A 144 -15.30 -11.50 30.54
C GLU A 144 -16.55 -10.68 30.91
N LYS A 145 -16.44 -9.79 31.90
CA LYS A 145 -17.54 -8.90 32.30
C LYS A 145 -17.91 -7.91 31.19
N VAL A 146 -16.93 -7.35 30.50
CA VAL A 146 -17.17 -6.46 29.35
C VAL A 146 -17.86 -7.20 28.22
N ARG A 147 -17.40 -8.41 27.88
CA ARG A 147 -18.03 -9.27 26.88
C ARG A 147 -19.48 -9.61 27.22
N ALA A 148 -19.73 -9.99 28.49
CA ALA A 148 -21.07 -10.29 29.00
C ALA A 148 -21.96 -9.05 29.16
N ARG A 149 -21.47 -7.83 28.82
CA ARG A 149 -22.18 -6.54 29.02
C ARG A 149 -22.64 -6.31 30.46
N LEU A 150 -21.88 -6.82 31.43
CA LEU A 150 -22.16 -6.65 32.87
C LEU A 150 -21.58 -5.35 33.44
N VAL A 151 -20.84 -4.59 32.63
CA VAL A 151 -20.20 -3.34 33.02
C VAL A 151 -20.44 -2.30 31.93
N GLU A 152 -20.80 -1.07 32.37
CA GLU A 152 -20.98 0.07 31.47
C GLU A 152 -19.66 0.42 30.75
N PRO A 153 -19.70 0.75 29.43
CA PRO A 153 -18.50 1.01 28.63
C PRO A 153 -17.62 2.19 29.11
N ASN A 154 -18.21 3.14 29.84
CA ASN A 154 -17.51 4.26 30.46
C ASN A 154 -16.73 3.84 31.72
N ILE A 155 -17.16 2.76 32.41
CA ILE A 155 -16.50 2.23 33.60
C ILE A 155 -15.34 1.33 33.17
N ASP A 156 -15.58 0.35 32.27
CA ASP A 156 -14.56 -0.56 31.76
C ASP A 156 -14.86 -0.98 30.31
N ASN A 157 -13.79 -1.18 29.52
CA ASN A 157 -13.88 -1.58 28.12
C ASN A 157 -12.57 -2.21 27.66
N MET A 158 -12.57 -2.89 26.51
CA MET A 158 -11.39 -3.60 25.98
C MET A 158 -10.18 -2.68 25.77
N LEU A 159 -10.39 -1.42 25.37
CA LEU A 159 -9.30 -0.45 25.21
C LEU A 159 -8.64 -0.12 26.55
N LYS A 160 -9.43 0.09 27.61
CA LYS A 160 -8.93 0.36 28.96
C LYS A 160 -8.17 -0.88 29.50
N ILE A 161 -8.74 -2.07 29.36
CA ILE A 161 -8.10 -3.33 29.74
C ILE A 161 -6.77 -3.53 29.03
N THR A 162 -6.73 -3.28 27.73
CA THR A 162 -5.50 -3.36 26.92
C THR A 162 -4.44 -2.37 27.37
N ASN A 163 -4.85 -1.13 27.67
CA ASN A 163 -3.93 -0.10 28.15
C ASN A 163 -3.39 -0.43 29.55
N ASP A 164 -4.25 -0.92 30.45
CA ASP A 164 -3.84 -1.39 31.78
C ASP A 164 -2.88 -2.60 31.68
N GLY A 165 -3.15 -3.54 30.77
CA GLY A 165 -2.26 -4.68 30.51
C GLY A 165 -0.89 -4.27 29.98
N ARG A 166 -0.82 -3.25 29.13
CA ARG A 166 0.46 -2.68 28.67
C ARG A 166 1.23 -1.98 29.80
N LYS A 167 0.56 -1.23 30.64
CA LYS A 167 1.16 -0.60 31.83
C LYS A 167 1.69 -1.64 32.79
N LEU A 168 0.88 -2.66 33.07
CA LEU A 168 1.26 -3.78 33.93
C LEU A 168 2.49 -4.53 33.41
N ALA A 169 2.56 -4.76 32.09
CA ALA A 169 3.71 -5.38 31.45
C ALA A 169 4.98 -4.49 31.53
N LEU A 170 4.82 -3.17 31.60
CA LEU A 170 5.95 -2.26 31.80
C LEU A 170 6.44 -2.29 33.24
N ASP A 171 5.54 -2.01 34.19
CA ASP A 171 5.82 -2.01 35.62
C ASP A 171 4.49 -2.09 36.40
N GLN A 172 4.42 -3.00 37.39
CA GLN A 172 3.22 -3.18 38.21
C GLN A 172 2.82 -1.91 38.97
N ARG A 173 3.79 -1.06 39.35
CA ARG A 173 3.57 0.24 40.02
C ARG A 173 2.86 1.27 39.14
N MET A 174 2.79 1.04 37.81
CA MET A 174 1.98 1.86 36.90
C MET A 174 0.48 1.65 37.08
N ILE A 175 0.07 0.51 37.69
CA ILE A 175 -1.33 0.21 38.02
C ILE A 175 -1.64 0.63 39.44
N ASP A 176 -0.78 0.24 40.38
CA ASP A 176 -0.88 0.64 41.78
C ASP A 176 0.50 1.05 42.31
N PRO A 177 0.74 2.37 42.56
CA PRO A 177 2.02 2.87 43.07
C PRO A 177 2.44 2.31 44.44
N MET A 178 1.52 1.69 45.17
CA MET A 178 1.82 1.08 46.49
C MET A 178 2.46 -0.32 46.37
N LEU A 179 2.48 -0.90 45.18
CA LEU A 179 3.14 -2.17 44.93
C LEU A 179 4.68 -2.05 45.03
N PRO A 180 5.37 -3.12 45.45
CA PRO A 180 6.83 -3.09 45.57
C PRO A 180 7.49 -3.04 44.18
N ASP A 181 8.73 -2.54 44.12
CA ASP A 181 9.59 -2.72 42.97
C ASP A 181 9.95 -4.20 42.80
N ASP A 182 9.86 -4.71 41.57
CA ASP A 182 10.28 -6.06 41.24
C ASP A 182 11.76 -6.02 40.78
N PRO A 183 12.70 -6.62 41.51
CA PRO A 183 14.13 -6.60 41.18
C PRO A 183 14.43 -7.21 39.79
N ASP A 184 13.63 -8.21 39.36
CA ASP A 184 13.81 -8.92 38.11
C ASP A 184 12.99 -8.30 36.96
N SER A 185 12.41 -7.12 37.17
CA SER A 185 11.60 -6.42 36.16
C SER A 185 12.44 -6.01 34.95
N LYS A 186 11.77 -5.87 33.82
CA LYS A 186 12.41 -5.37 32.60
C LYS A 186 12.96 -3.94 32.75
N VAL A 187 12.39 -3.13 33.63
CA VAL A 187 12.90 -1.79 33.95
C VAL A 187 14.25 -1.89 34.64
N ASN A 188 14.40 -2.78 35.64
CA ASN A 188 15.67 -3.03 36.31
C ASN A 188 16.70 -3.65 35.38
N ALA A 189 16.32 -4.60 34.53
CA ALA A 189 17.20 -5.15 33.48
C ALA A 189 17.67 -4.07 32.49
N CYS A 190 16.83 -3.08 32.18
CA CYS A 190 17.23 -1.94 31.36
C CYS A 190 18.24 -1.05 32.09
N VAL A 191 18.01 -0.75 33.37
CA VAL A 191 18.94 0.02 34.21
C VAL A 191 20.30 -0.67 34.27
N ASP A 192 20.34 -2.00 34.40
CA ASP A 192 21.60 -2.78 34.41
C ASP A 192 22.37 -2.64 33.09
N ASN A 193 21.69 -2.78 31.96
CA ASN A 193 22.29 -2.66 30.62
C ASN A 193 22.77 -1.23 30.36
N VAL A 194 21.96 -0.23 30.71
CA VAL A 194 22.33 1.20 30.54
C VAL A 194 23.57 1.53 31.37
N TYR A 195 23.65 1.07 32.63
CA TYR A 195 24.81 1.27 33.48
C TYR A 195 26.05 0.59 32.94
N ARG A 196 25.96 -0.70 32.58
CA ARG A 196 27.05 -1.46 32.00
C ARG A 196 27.64 -0.79 30.75
N ILE A 197 26.80 -0.40 29.80
CA ILE A 197 27.22 0.27 28.56
C ILE A 197 27.83 1.65 28.87
N TRP A 198 27.27 2.37 29.84
CA TRP A 198 27.82 3.65 30.28
C TRP A 198 29.22 3.48 30.86
N GLU A 199 29.48 2.44 31.62
CA GLU A 199 30.79 2.14 32.21
C GLU A 199 31.78 1.66 31.16
N GLU A 200 31.42 0.68 30.32
CA GLU A 200 32.26 0.11 29.25
C GLU A 200 32.72 1.15 28.23
N HIS A 201 31.91 2.19 27.98
CA HIS A 201 32.21 3.23 27.00
C HIS A 201 32.49 4.62 27.64
N ALA A 202 33.13 4.63 28.80
CA ALA A 202 33.43 5.87 29.52
C ALA A 202 34.43 6.76 28.76
N ASP A 203 35.41 6.17 28.12
CA ASP A 203 36.48 6.83 27.35
C ASP A 203 35.92 7.52 26.08
N THR A 204 35.00 6.87 25.37
CA THR A 204 34.38 7.37 24.13
C THR A 204 33.23 8.34 24.41
N LYS A 205 32.76 8.42 25.67
CA LYS A 205 31.56 9.16 26.08
C LYS A 205 30.34 8.76 25.22
N ALA A 206 30.21 7.46 24.94
CA ALA A 206 29.11 6.94 24.15
C ALA A 206 27.77 7.29 24.80
N THR A 207 26.76 7.49 23.96
CA THR A 207 25.42 7.91 24.36
C THR A 207 24.40 6.81 24.10
N GLN A 208 23.31 6.83 24.85
CA GLN A 208 22.24 5.85 24.81
C GLN A 208 20.88 6.53 24.78
N LEU A 209 19.94 6.00 24.03
CA LEU A 209 18.53 6.43 24.02
C LEU A 209 17.65 5.37 24.67
N VAL A 210 16.77 5.80 25.56
CA VAL A 210 15.76 4.93 26.18
C VAL A 210 14.38 5.41 25.74
N PHE A 211 13.63 4.55 25.05
CA PHE A 211 12.28 4.82 24.58
C PHE A 211 11.24 4.20 25.52
N CYS A 212 10.34 5.04 26.03
CA CYS A 212 9.18 4.64 26.80
C CYS A 212 8.02 5.61 26.54
N ASP A 213 6.93 5.11 25.96
CA ASP A 213 5.75 5.92 25.60
C ASP A 213 4.66 5.89 26.68
N LEU A 214 4.60 4.79 27.45
CA LEU A 214 3.52 4.54 28.40
C LEU A 214 3.62 5.34 29.70
N SER A 215 4.84 5.73 30.10
CA SER A 215 5.11 6.32 31.42
C SER A 215 5.80 7.68 31.32
N THR A 216 5.27 8.58 30.48
CA THR A 216 5.86 9.92 30.32
C THR A 216 5.66 10.76 31.61
N PRO A 217 6.68 11.54 32.02
CA PRO A 217 6.59 12.37 33.22
C PRO A 217 5.45 13.40 33.13
N LYS A 218 4.65 13.52 34.19
CA LYS A 218 3.51 14.45 34.27
C LYS A 218 3.76 15.61 35.24
N ASN A 219 4.78 15.54 36.07
CA ASN A 219 5.10 16.52 37.15
C ASN A 219 3.98 16.68 38.20
N ASP A 220 3.17 15.63 38.39
CA ASP A 220 2.06 15.60 39.35
C ASP A 220 2.36 14.76 40.60
N GLY A 221 3.61 14.32 40.76
CA GLY A 221 4.05 13.45 41.86
C GLY A 221 3.61 11.99 41.75
N THR A 222 2.94 11.59 40.65
CA THR A 222 2.61 10.18 40.40
C THR A 222 3.84 9.41 39.97
N PHE A 223 3.88 8.12 40.34
CA PHE A 223 4.94 7.21 39.89
C PHE A 223 5.08 7.21 38.37
N ASN A 224 6.32 7.34 37.90
CA ASN A 224 6.65 7.15 36.50
C ASN A 224 8.03 6.48 36.34
N VAL A 225 8.18 5.70 35.28
CA VAL A 225 9.40 4.93 35.02
C VAL A 225 10.62 5.82 34.72
N TYR A 226 10.42 7.04 34.21
CA TYR A 226 11.52 7.97 33.92
C TYR A 226 12.25 8.40 35.17
N ASP A 227 11.51 8.82 36.19
CA ASP A 227 12.10 9.23 37.47
C ASP A 227 12.70 8.05 38.21
N ASP A 228 12.01 6.89 38.25
CA ASP A 228 12.52 5.64 38.86
C ASP A 228 13.86 5.22 38.23
N MET A 229 13.94 5.21 36.89
CA MET A 229 15.19 4.90 36.19
C MET A 229 16.31 5.93 36.49
N ARG A 230 15.98 7.21 36.50
CA ARG A 230 16.94 8.28 36.83
C ARG A 230 17.51 8.06 38.22
N GLU A 231 16.68 7.83 39.21
CA GLU A 231 17.10 7.59 40.60
C GLU A 231 17.99 6.34 40.73
N LYS A 232 17.59 5.24 40.09
CA LYS A 232 18.36 4.00 40.07
C LYS A 232 19.73 4.15 39.39
N LEU A 233 19.79 4.86 38.27
CA LEU A 233 21.05 5.13 37.55
C LEU A 233 21.98 6.07 38.34
N ILE A 234 21.43 7.07 39.02
CA ILE A 234 22.20 7.96 39.90
C ILE A 234 22.73 7.17 41.11
N ALA A 235 21.91 6.32 41.70
CA ALA A 235 22.34 5.46 42.83
C ALA A 235 23.47 4.51 42.47
N ARG A 236 23.59 4.11 41.18
CA ARG A 236 24.71 3.32 40.66
C ARG A 236 25.97 4.13 40.34
N GLY A 237 25.90 5.46 40.37
CA GLY A 237 27.03 6.36 40.19
C GLY A 237 27.04 7.14 38.87
N ILE A 238 26.03 7.09 38.05
CA ILE A 238 25.93 7.96 36.87
C ILE A 238 25.63 9.39 37.33
N PRO A 239 26.44 10.39 36.98
CA PRO A 239 26.15 11.78 37.35
C PRO A 239 24.80 12.26 36.82
N ALA A 240 24.01 12.91 37.69
CA ALA A 240 22.66 13.39 37.35
C ALA A 240 22.63 14.29 36.09
N GLY A 241 23.69 15.05 35.83
CA GLY A 241 23.81 15.90 34.63
C GLY A 241 23.93 15.12 33.33
N GLN A 242 24.33 13.85 33.38
CA GLN A 242 24.46 12.97 32.20
C GLN A 242 23.16 12.25 31.84
N ILE A 243 22.11 12.35 32.67
CA ILE A 243 20.80 11.73 32.45
C ILE A 243 19.80 12.84 32.23
N ARG A 244 19.13 12.86 31.07
CA ARG A 244 18.15 13.90 30.76
C ARG A 244 16.88 13.29 30.13
N PHE A 245 15.78 14.02 30.25
CA PHE A 245 14.53 13.67 29.60
C PHE A 245 14.24 14.64 28.45
N ILE A 246 13.81 14.12 27.29
CA ILE A 246 13.39 14.96 26.17
C ILE A 246 12.24 15.91 26.57
N HIS A 247 11.45 15.52 27.58
CA HIS A 247 10.31 16.27 28.07
C HIS A 247 10.70 17.56 28.80
N GLU A 248 11.95 17.67 29.26
CA GLU A 248 12.50 18.90 29.87
C GLU A 248 12.73 20.00 28.82
N ALA A 249 12.88 19.64 27.55
CA ALA A 249 13.02 20.60 26.45
C ALA A 249 11.65 20.88 25.78
N THR A 250 11.05 22.01 26.13
CA THR A 250 9.71 22.39 25.63
C THR A 250 9.77 23.18 24.33
N THR A 251 10.85 23.94 24.09
CA THR A 251 11.06 24.73 22.87
C THR A 251 12.04 24.06 21.91
N ASP A 252 11.98 24.43 20.64
CA ASP A 252 12.90 23.88 19.63
C ASP A 252 14.36 24.31 19.88
N ALA A 253 14.58 25.50 20.46
CA ALA A 253 15.91 25.94 20.88
C ALA A 253 16.47 25.06 21.98
N GLN A 254 15.69 24.76 23.03
CA GLN A 254 16.09 23.85 24.12
C GLN A 254 16.34 22.43 23.61
N LYS A 255 15.53 21.93 22.67
CA LYS A 255 15.76 20.61 22.03
C LYS A 255 17.07 20.60 21.26
N LYS A 256 17.36 21.66 20.48
CA LYS A 256 18.61 21.79 19.73
C LYS A 256 19.83 21.81 20.66
N GLU A 257 19.74 22.53 21.78
CA GLU A 257 20.78 22.55 22.81
C GLU A 257 20.98 21.16 23.42
N LEU A 258 19.89 20.51 23.87
CA LEU A 258 19.93 19.17 24.46
C LEU A 258 20.56 18.15 23.48
N PHE A 259 20.18 18.18 22.20
CA PHE A 259 20.77 17.30 21.19
C PHE A 259 22.24 17.62 20.95
N GLY A 260 22.66 18.88 21.09
CA GLY A 260 24.08 19.27 21.10
C GLY A 260 24.85 18.61 22.24
N LYS A 261 24.29 18.62 23.45
CA LYS A 261 24.88 17.97 24.64
C LYS A 261 24.93 16.44 24.51
N VAL A 262 23.96 15.82 23.84
CA VAL A 262 24.01 14.39 23.55
C VAL A 262 25.13 14.09 22.53
N ARG A 263 25.24 14.85 21.43
CA ARG A 263 26.30 14.64 20.43
C ARG A 263 27.70 14.86 21.01
N SER A 264 27.87 15.79 21.94
CA SER A 264 29.18 16.00 22.61
C SER A 264 29.52 14.93 23.66
N GLY A 265 28.53 14.12 24.09
CA GLY A 265 28.69 13.16 25.18
C GLY A 265 28.64 13.80 26.57
N GLU A 266 28.16 15.03 26.70
CA GLU A 266 27.85 15.66 28.00
C GLU A 266 26.62 15.00 28.63
N VAL A 267 25.58 14.74 27.83
CA VAL A 267 24.42 13.91 28.19
C VAL A 267 24.62 12.53 27.58
N ARG A 268 24.79 11.52 28.41
CA ARG A 268 25.08 10.14 27.96
C ARG A 268 23.86 9.24 27.95
N VAL A 269 22.82 9.56 28.71
CA VAL A 269 21.54 8.82 28.72
C VAL A 269 20.41 9.81 28.50
N LEU A 270 19.67 9.63 27.39
CA LEU A 270 18.50 10.43 27.05
C LEU A 270 17.26 9.55 27.03
N LEU A 271 16.31 9.80 27.92
CA LEU A 271 15.01 9.13 27.97
C LEU A 271 13.96 9.95 27.23
N GLY A 272 13.09 9.28 26.49
CA GLY A 272 12.00 9.99 25.80
C GLY A 272 10.98 9.09 25.14
N SER A 273 9.92 9.73 24.66
CA SER A 273 8.84 9.05 23.93
C SER A 273 9.06 9.09 22.43
N THR A 274 8.50 8.12 21.70
CA THR A 274 8.53 8.08 20.24
C THR A 274 8.05 9.38 19.59
N PRO A 275 6.92 9.99 19.99
CA PRO A 275 6.47 11.24 19.41
C PRO A 275 7.47 12.41 19.57
N LYS A 276 8.28 12.42 20.63
CA LYS A 276 9.25 13.50 20.91
C LYS A 276 10.65 13.21 20.39
N MET A 277 11.10 11.94 20.37
CA MET A 277 12.42 11.52 19.93
C MET A 277 12.43 10.76 18.59
N GLY A 278 11.30 10.17 18.20
CA GLY A 278 11.20 9.36 16.99
C GLY A 278 11.28 10.15 15.68
N ALA A 279 11.06 11.48 15.70
CA ALA A 279 11.16 12.33 14.52
C ALA A 279 12.05 13.55 14.80
N GLY A 280 12.87 13.96 13.80
CA GLY A 280 13.67 15.18 13.88
C GLY A 280 14.87 15.16 14.83
N THR A 281 15.11 14.06 15.54
CA THR A 281 16.24 13.93 16.49
C THR A 281 17.51 13.52 15.74
N ASN A 282 18.55 14.34 15.83
CA ASN A 282 19.85 14.13 15.18
C ASN A 282 20.93 14.02 16.25
N VAL A 283 21.14 12.80 16.79
CA VAL A 283 22.03 12.53 17.94
C VAL A 283 22.88 11.29 17.73
N GLN A 284 22.99 10.82 16.48
CA GLN A 284 23.65 9.55 16.14
C GLN A 284 25.16 9.53 16.37
N ASP A 285 25.82 10.72 16.44
CA ASP A 285 27.30 10.81 16.37
C ASP A 285 28.01 9.87 17.37
N ARG A 286 27.53 9.78 18.60
CA ARG A 286 28.08 8.94 19.68
C ARG A 286 27.09 7.88 20.18
N LEU A 287 26.04 7.62 19.43
CA LEU A 287 24.95 6.74 19.85
C LEU A 287 25.36 5.28 19.68
N ILE A 288 25.57 4.57 20.80
CA ILE A 288 25.97 3.17 20.82
C ILE A 288 24.80 2.21 21.05
N ALA A 289 23.78 2.63 21.79
CA ALA A 289 22.66 1.77 22.13
C ALA A 289 21.30 2.46 22.13
N ILE A 290 20.27 1.71 21.74
CA ILE A 290 18.86 2.06 21.91
C ILE A 290 18.18 0.99 22.78
N HIS A 291 17.39 1.44 23.74
CA HIS A 291 16.61 0.62 24.64
C HIS A 291 15.11 0.86 24.42
N ASN A 292 14.39 -0.16 23.99
CA ASN A 292 12.94 -0.13 23.81
C ASN A 292 12.27 -0.79 25.03
N LEU A 293 11.82 0.00 25.99
CA LEU A 293 11.15 -0.47 27.20
C LEU A 293 9.71 -0.89 26.97
N ASP A 294 9.05 -0.26 26.02
CA ASP A 294 7.69 -0.61 25.62
C ASP A 294 7.57 -0.85 24.13
N CYS A 295 6.57 -1.65 23.76
CA CYS A 295 6.23 -1.93 22.38
C CYS A 295 5.23 -0.88 21.87
N PRO A 296 5.53 -0.13 20.82
CA PRO A 296 4.55 0.74 20.17
C PRO A 296 3.53 -0.08 19.38
N TRP A 297 2.41 0.53 19.03
CA TRP A 297 1.37 -0.13 18.23
C TRP A 297 1.72 -0.30 16.75
N ARG A 298 2.63 0.52 16.25
CA ARG A 298 2.95 0.63 14.83
C ARG A 298 4.36 0.16 14.56
N PRO A 299 4.57 -0.68 13.52
CA PRO A 299 5.91 -1.03 13.05
C PRO A 299 6.76 0.20 12.70
N SER A 300 6.15 1.22 12.09
CA SER A 300 6.81 2.47 11.73
C SER A 300 7.43 3.21 12.93
N ASP A 301 6.84 3.08 14.11
CA ASP A 301 7.38 3.70 15.32
C ASP A 301 8.67 3.00 15.77
N LEU A 302 8.74 1.67 15.66
CA LEU A 302 9.99 0.91 15.88
C LEU A 302 11.06 1.27 14.85
N GLU A 303 10.70 1.37 13.59
CA GLU A 303 11.62 1.79 12.53
C GLU A 303 12.11 3.23 12.76
N GLN A 304 11.23 4.13 13.20
CA GLN A 304 11.63 5.50 13.56
C GLN A 304 12.60 5.53 14.74
N ARG A 305 12.38 4.71 15.78
CA ARG A 305 13.31 4.58 16.91
C ARG A 305 14.66 4.06 16.40
N GLN A 306 14.66 2.98 15.63
CA GLN A 306 15.87 2.36 15.08
C GLN A 306 16.63 3.30 14.13
N GLY A 307 15.94 4.02 13.26
CA GLY A 307 16.52 5.02 12.36
C GLY A 307 17.21 6.21 13.08
N ARG A 308 17.22 6.24 14.42
CA ARG A 308 18.04 7.20 15.18
C ARG A 308 19.48 6.73 15.33
N ILE A 309 19.72 5.41 15.35
CA ILE A 309 21.02 4.80 15.54
C ILE A 309 21.58 4.26 14.23
N GLU A 310 20.78 3.60 13.42
CA GLU A 310 21.15 3.10 12.09
C GLU A 310 21.20 4.25 11.07
N ARG A 311 22.21 5.10 11.24
CA ARG A 311 22.32 6.34 10.47
C ARG A 311 23.77 6.70 10.15
N GLN A 312 23.95 7.33 9.00
CA GLN A 312 25.25 7.86 8.59
C GLN A 312 25.79 8.87 9.60
N GLY A 313 27.11 8.88 9.80
CA GLY A 313 27.79 9.79 10.73
C GLY A 313 27.86 9.28 12.16
N ASN A 314 27.44 8.05 12.44
CA ASN A 314 27.72 7.39 13.71
C ASN A 314 29.20 6.99 13.77
N MET A 315 29.87 7.26 14.90
CA MET A 315 31.30 6.93 15.07
C MET A 315 31.56 5.45 15.33
N PHE A 316 30.54 4.69 15.71
CA PHE A 316 30.64 3.27 15.99
C PHE A 316 30.32 2.44 14.76
N PRO A 317 31.14 1.43 14.38
CA PRO A 317 30.86 0.53 13.26
C PRO A 317 29.75 -0.48 13.58
N GLU A 318 29.55 -0.80 14.84
CA GLU A 318 28.49 -1.67 15.35
C GLU A 318 27.76 -0.98 16.49
N VAL A 319 26.44 -1.20 16.57
CA VAL A 319 25.54 -0.58 17.55
C VAL A 319 24.52 -1.58 18.06
N GLU A 320 23.97 -1.32 19.24
CA GLU A 320 23.14 -2.26 19.97
C GLU A 320 21.69 -1.77 20.07
N VAL A 321 20.73 -2.65 19.79
CA VAL A 321 19.28 -2.37 19.93
C VAL A 321 18.67 -3.39 20.89
N TYR A 322 18.28 -2.92 22.06
CA TYR A 322 17.66 -3.73 23.11
C TYR A 322 16.15 -3.62 23.06
N ARG A 323 15.48 -4.77 23.15
CA ARG A 323 14.04 -4.89 23.31
C ARG A 323 13.77 -5.63 24.62
N TYR A 324 13.01 -5.01 25.52
CA TYR A 324 12.69 -5.58 26.82
C TYR A 324 11.27 -6.11 26.80
N VAL A 325 11.12 -7.38 27.16
CA VAL A 325 9.85 -8.12 27.05
C VAL A 325 9.59 -8.88 28.35
N THR A 326 8.49 -8.58 29.03
CA THR A 326 8.01 -9.42 30.13
C THR A 326 7.20 -10.58 29.55
N GLU A 327 7.69 -11.82 29.73
CA GLU A 327 7.04 -13.03 29.19
C GLU A 327 5.64 -13.21 29.79
N GLN A 328 4.74 -13.89 29.07
CA GLN A 328 3.35 -14.15 29.49
C GLN A 328 2.55 -12.88 29.82
N THR A 329 2.92 -11.75 29.26
CA THR A 329 2.20 -10.48 29.38
C THR A 329 1.87 -9.89 28.00
N PHE A 330 1.22 -8.75 28.00
CA PHE A 330 0.86 -8.01 26.79
C PHE A 330 2.07 -7.61 25.91
N ASP A 331 3.27 -7.50 26.47
CA ASP A 331 4.48 -7.16 25.70
C ASP A 331 4.83 -8.21 24.65
N ALA A 332 4.91 -9.48 25.06
CA ALA A 332 5.29 -10.58 24.17
C ALA A 332 4.33 -10.67 22.99
N TYR A 333 3.05 -10.51 23.26
CA TYR A 333 2.02 -10.49 22.23
C TYR A 333 2.15 -9.30 21.29
N LEU A 334 2.32 -8.09 21.83
CA LEU A 334 2.41 -6.86 21.02
C LEU A 334 3.63 -6.86 20.10
N TYR A 335 4.80 -7.30 20.59
CA TYR A 335 5.98 -7.44 19.73
C TYR A 335 5.76 -8.43 18.60
N GLN A 336 5.11 -9.56 18.85
CA GLN A 336 4.76 -10.54 17.83
C GLN A 336 3.78 -9.97 16.81
N LEU A 337 2.77 -9.25 17.27
CA LEU A 337 1.79 -8.57 16.40
C LEU A 337 2.47 -7.53 15.50
N VAL A 338 3.30 -6.65 16.06
CA VAL A 338 4.01 -5.60 15.32
C VAL A 338 4.99 -6.22 14.31
N GLU A 339 5.69 -7.31 14.67
CA GLU A 339 6.59 -8.00 13.76
C GLU A 339 5.85 -8.65 12.57
N SER A 340 4.69 -9.26 12.84
CA SER A 340 3.83 -9.81 11.79
C SER A 340 3.33 -8.72 10.84
N LYS A 341 2.92 -7.58 11.38
CA LYS A 341 2.54 -6.39 10.62
C LYS A 341 3.68 -5.88 9.74
N GLN A 342 4.90 -5.79 10.28
CA GLN A 342 6.07 -5.32 9.54
C GLN A 342 6.45 -6.24 8.38
N LYS A 343 6.43 -7.55 8.61
CA LYS A 343 6.64 -8.55 7.54
C LYS A 343 5.65 -8.38 6.41
N PHE A 344 4.39 -8.18 6.75
CA PHE A 344 3.32 -7.99 5.80
C PHE A 344 3.49 -6.70 4.97
N ILE A 345 3.73 -5.56 5.62
CA ILE A 345 4.00 -4.27 4.94
C ILE A 345 5.19 -4.39 3.99
N SER A 346 6.28 -5.03 4.44
CA SER A 346 7.46 -5.25 3.61
C SER A 346 7.16 -6.09 2.38
N GLN A 347 6.34 -7.14 2.50
CA GLN A 347 5.94 -7.98 1.37
C GLN A 347 5.15 -7.19 0.32
N ILE A 348 4.21 -6.33 0.74
CA ILE A 348 3.43 -5.48 -0.15
C ILE A 348 4.35 -4.49 -0.88
N MET A 349 5.18 -3.76 -0.14
CA MET A 349 6.01 -2.70 -0.69
C MET A 349 7.08 -3.22 -1.66
N THR A 350 7.67 -4.39 -1.40
CA THR A 350 8.69 -4.98 -2.27
C THR A 350 8.11 -5.76 -3.44
N SER A 351 6.78 -6.00 -3.47
CA SER A 351 6.10 -6.87 -4.46
C SER A 351 6.71 -8.27 -4.60
N LYS A 352 7.41 -8.74 -3.59
CA LYS A 352 7.97 -10.10 -3.56
C LYS A 352 6.90 -11.18 -3.32
N SER A 353 5.67 -10.75 -3.04
CA SER A 353 4.53 -11.65 -2.89
C SER A 353 3.27 -10.95 -3.43
N PRO A 354 2.52 -11.55 -4.37
CA PRO A 354 1.30 -10.97 -4.91
C PRO A 354 0.15 -11.14 -3.91
N VAL A 355 0.14 -10.32 -2.87
CA VAL A 355 -0.97 -10.27 -1.91
C VAL A 355 -2.02 -9.32 -2.46
N ARG A 356 -3.22 -9.82 -2.77
CA ARG A 356 -4.31 -8.99 -3.31
C ARG A 356 -5.12 -8.23 -2.27
N SER A 357 -5.09 -8.66 -1.00
CA SER A 357 -5.78 -7.97 0.08
C SER A 357 -4.93 -7.88 1.35
N ALA A 358 -5.09 -6.79 2.07
CA ALA A 358 -4.38 -6.50 3.30
C ALA A 358 -5.35 -5.95 4.34
N GLU A 359 -5.32 -6.48 5.55
CA GLU A 359 -6.09 -5.93 6.66
C GLU A 359 -5.49 -4.62 7.15
N ASP A 360 -6.36 -3.66 7.49
CA ASP A 360 -5.92 -2.43 8.13
C ASP A 360 -5.41 -2.73 9.55
N VAL A 361 -4.27 -2.16 9.87
CA VAL A 361 -3.43 -2.55 11.00
C VAL A 361 -3.62 -1.65 12.22
N ASP A 362 -4.63 -0.79 12.21
CA ASP A 362 -4.84 0.23 13.25
C ASP A 362 -5.70 -0.23 14.45
N GLU A 363 -5.78 -1.54 14.74
CA GLU A 363 -6.41 -2.00 15.98
C GLU A 363 -5.62 -1.56 17.22
N VAL A 364 -6.25 -0.73 18.03
CA VAL A 364 -5.68 -0.13 19.26
C VAL A 364 -6.09 -0.92 20.52
N ALA A 365 -6.91 -1.95 20.38
CA ALA A 365 -7.39 -2.77 21.48
C ALA A 365 -7.28 -4.26 21.16
N LEU A 366 -6.88 -5.05 22.16
CA LEU A 366 -6.87 -6.51 22.06
C LEU A 366 -8.29 -7.07 22.13
N SER A 367 -8.53 -8.13 21.38
CA SER A 367 -9.78 -8.90 21.47
C SER A 367 -9.86 -9.67 22.81
N PHE A 368 -11.06 -10.10 23.16
CA PHE A 368 -11.26 -10.95 24.35
C PHE A 368 -10.41 -12.23 24.30
N ALA A 369 -10.33 -12.89 23.13
CA ALA A 369 -9.56 -14.11 22.94
C ALA A 369 -8.06 -13.92 23.22
N GLU A 370 -7.50 -12.78 22.77
CA GLU A 370 -6.10 -12.42 22.98
C GLU A 370 -5.79 -12.13 24.46
N VAL A 371 -6.68 -11.41 25.14
CA VAL A 371 -6.53 -11.17 26.58
C VAL A 371 -6.62 -12.49 27.37
N LYS A 372 -7.51 -13.39 26.99
CA LYS A 372 -7.67 -14.70 27.64
C LYS A 372 -6.45 -15.60 27.42
N MET A 373 -5.88 -15.60 26.22
CA MET A 373 -4.63 -16.30 25.91
C MET A 373 -3.50 -15.86 26.82
N LEU A 374 -3.32 -14.56 26.97
CA LEU A 374 -2.26 -14.01 27.83
C LEU A 374 -2.44 -14.40 29.30
N ALA A 375 -3.69 -14.47 29.76
CA ALA A 375 -4.01 -14.79 31.14
C ALA A 375 -3.91 -16.29 31.48
N THR A 376 -4.17 -17.18 30.52
CA THR A 376 -4.20 -18.64 30.77
C THR A 376 -2.87 -19.31 30.49
N GLY A 377 -2.01 -18.72 29.68
CA GLY A 377 -0.75 -19.32 29.22
C GLY A 377 -0.93 -20.59 28.36
N ASP A 378 -2.15 -20.85 27.87
CA ASP A 378 -2.48 -22.06 27.11
C ASP A 378 -1.88 -21.99 25.70
N ALA A 379 -0.97 -22.92 25.40
CA ALA A 379 -0.27 -23.01 24.12
C ALA A 379 -1.22 -23.17 22.91
N ARG A 380 -2.43 -23.68 23.09
CA ARG A 380 -3.43 -23.81 22.04
C ARG A 380 -3.89 -22.47 21.49
N PHE A 381 -3.90 -21.41 22.31
CA PHE A 381 -4.17 -20.06 21.82
C PHE A 381 -3.07 -19.55 20.89
N LYS A 382 -1.80 -19.90 21.16
CA LYS A 382 -0.69 -19.57 20.28
C LYS A 382 -0.79 -20.35 18.96
N GLU A 383 -1.05 -21.65 19.01
CA GLU A 383 -1.28 -22.48 17.83
C GLU A 383 -2.42 -21.93 16.98
N LYS A 384 -3.54 -21.55 17.61
CA LYS A 384 -4.68 -20.92 16.94
C LYS A 384 -4.25 -19.64 16.21
N MET A 385 -3.50 -18.76 16.86
CA MET A 385 -3.07 -17.48 16.28
C MET A 385 -2.13 -17.68 15.08
N ASP A 386 -1.18 -18.62 15.21
CA ASP A 386 -0.28 -18.97 14.11
C ASP A 386 -1.05 -19.56 12.91
N LEU A 387 -2.08 -20.39 13.18
CA LEU A 387 -2.97 -20.93 12.16
C LEU A 387 -3.88 -19.87 11.54
N ASP A 388 -4.43 -18.94 12.32
CA ASP A 388 -5.21 -17.80 11.81
C ASP A 388 -4.41 -16.99 10.77
N ILE A 389 -3.15 -16.70 11.07
CA ILE A 389 -2.24 -15.99 10.15
C ILE A 389 -1.99 -16.81 8.88
N GLN A 390 -1.71 -18.13 9.05
CA GLN A 390 -1.42 -19.02 7.91
C GLN A 390 -2.64 -19.23 7.03
N VAL A 391 -3.81 -19.48 7.60
CA VAL A 391 -5.08 -19.64 6.88
C VAL A 391 -5.46 -18.33 6.16
N SER A 392 -5.31 -17.19 6.81
CA SER A 392 -5.54 -15.89 6.18
C SER A 392 -4.63 -15.68 4.98
N LYS A 393 -3.34 -15.98 5.11
CA LYS A 393 -2.36 -15.92 4.02
C LYS A 393 -2.75 -16.82 2.84
N LEU A 394 -3.12 -18.07 3.11
CA LEU A 394 -3.51 -19.03 2.09
C LEU A 394 -4.83 -18.64 1.40
N ARG A 395 -5.80 -18.08 2.15
CA ARG A 395 -7.03 -17.53 1.57
C ARG A 395 -6.75 -16.39 0.62
N VAL A 396 -5.84 -15.49 0.97
CA VAL A 396 -5.43 -14.39 0.09
C VAL A 396 -4.77 -14.91 -1.19
N LEU A 397 -3.87 -15.89 -1.07
CA LEU A 397 -3.25 -16.54 -2.24
C LEU A 397 -4.30 -17.22 -3.12
N LYS A 398 -5.29 -17.89 -2.53
CA LYS A 398 -6.41 -18.49 -3.27
C LYS A 398 -7.24 -17.44 -3.99
N GLN A 399 -7.52 -16.30 -3.34
CA GLN A 399 -8.28 -15.21 -3.95
C GLN A 399 -7.51 -14.55 -5.12
N SER A 400 -6.18 -14.39 -4.99
CA SER A 400 -5.32 -13.94 -6.09
C SER A 400 -5.37 -14.91 -7.26
N TYR A 401 -5.19 -16.21 -6.99
CA TYR A 401 -5.31 -17.26 -7.99
C TYR A 401 -6.68 -17.23 -8.71
N LEU A 402 -7.78 -17.14 -7.96
CA LEU A 402 -9.12 -17.07 -8.55
C LEU A 402 -9.31 -15.85 -9.44
N SER A 403 -8.78 -14.69 -9.05
CA SER A 403 -8.89 -13.49 -9.88
C SER A 403 -8.07 -13.61 -11.18
N GLU A 404 -6.83 -14.13 -11.09
CA GLU A 404 -6.01 -14.39 -12.28
C GLU A 404 -6.66 -15.45 -13.20
N HIS A 405 -7.29 -16.44 -12.59
CA HIS A 405 -8.03 -17.48 -13.30
C HIS A 405 -9.24 -16.88 -14.05
N TYR A 406 -10.05 -16.03 -13.42
CA TYR A 406 -11.17 -15.35 -14.07
C TYR A 406 -10.71 -14.39 -15.18
N ASP A 407 -9.63 -13.63 -14.96
CA ASP A 407 -9.06 -12.77 -16.00
C ASP A 407 -8.58 -13.60 -17.20
N LEU A 408 -8.00 -14.77 -16.93
CA LEU A 408 -7.55 -15.69 -17.99
C LEU A 408 -8.73 -16.33 -18.73
N GLU A 409 -9.79 -16.73 -18.00
CA GLU A 409 -11.04 -17.20 -18.61
C GLU A 409 -11.67 -16.16 -19.53
N ASP A 410 -11.76 -14.90 -19.10
CA ASP A 410 -12.28 -13.81 -19.92
C ASP A 410 -11.43 -13.58 -21.18
N ARG A 411 -10.09 -13.69 -21.07
CA ARG A 411 -9.20 -13.64 -22.23
C ARG A 411 -9.44 -14.80 -23.18
N VAL A 412 -9.61 -16.01 -22.67
CA VAL A 412 -9.89 -17.21 -23.50
C VAL A 412 -11.24 -17.13 -24.18
N LEU A 413 -12.25 -16.62 -23.48
CA LEU A 413 -13.62 -16.58 -24.01
C LEU A 413 -13.88 -15.38 -24.92
N LYS A 414 -13.25 -14.24 -24.68
CA LYS A 414 -13.56 -12.98 -25.37
C LYS A 414 -12.38 -12.45 -26.17
N TYR A 415 -11.25 -12.18 -25.50
CA TYR A 415 -10.13 -11.45 -26.09
C TYR A 415 -9.47 -12.23 -27.23
N TYR A 416 -9.01 -13.45 -26.98
CA TYR A 416 -8.31 -14.22 -28.01
C TYR A 416 -9.17 -14.55 -29.22
N PRO A 417 -10.44 -15.02 -29.09
CA PRO A 417 -11.31 -15.27 -30.24
C PRO A 417 -11.56 -14.01 -31.08
N GLN A 418 -11.80 -12.89 -30.44
CA GLN A 418 -12.01 -11.62 -31.13
C GLN A 418 -10.73 -11.17 -31.86
N THR A 419 -9.58 -11.23 -31.21
CA THR A 419 -8.29 -10.88 -31.81
C THR A 419 -7.95 -11.78 -33.01
N ILE A 420 -8.22 -13.08 -32.91
CA ILE A 420 -8.04 -14.02 -34.01
C ILE A 420 -8.93 -13.63 -35.18
N LYS A 421 -10.20 -13.34 -34.95
CA LYS A 421 -11.14 -12.88 -35.96
C LYS A 421 -10.67 -11.59 -36.65
N GLU A 422 -10.20 -10.62 -35.89
CA GLU A 422 -9.64 -9.38 -36.43
C GLU A 422 -8.42 -9.61 -37.31
N TYR A 423 -7.53 -10.58 -36.93
CA TYR A 423 -6.43 -10.97 -37.80
C TYR A 423 -6.92 -11.72 -39.06
N GLU A 424 -7.96 -12.53 -38.97
CA GLU A 424 -8.56 -13.19 -40.14
C GLU A 424 -9.10 -12.18 -41.16
N GLU A 425 -9.84 -11.19 -40.66
CA GLU A 425 -10.38 -10.11 -41.51
C GLU A 425 -9.23 -9.30 -42.15
N ARG A 426 -8.18 -9.00 -41.36
CA ARG A 426 -7.00 -8.28 -41.84
C ARG A 426 -6.20 -9.06 -42.85
N ILE A 427 -5.99 -10.37 -42.64
CA ILE A 427 -5.32 -11.25 -43.58
C ILE A 427 -6.10 -11.31 -44.88
N ALA A 428 -7.43 -11.52 -44.83
CA ALA A 428 -8.27 -11.53 -46.01
C ALA A 428 -8.24 -10.19 -46.76
N GLY A 429 -8.16 -9.08 -46.05
CA GLY A 429 -7.92 -7.75 -46.62
C GLY A 429 -6.59 -7.65 -47.36
N TYR A 430 -5.49 -8.01 -46.70
CA TYR A 430 -4.14 -7.95 -47.29
C TYR A 430 -3.94 -8.94 -48.45
N GLU A 431 -4.55 -10.13 -48.40
CA GLU A 431 -4.50 -11.09 -49.53
C GLU A 431 -5.15 -10.53 -50.79
N ASN A 432 -6.35 -9.94 -50.65
CA ASN A 432 -7.03 -9.28 -51.76
C ASN A 432 -6.22 -8.09 -52.29
N ASP A 433 -5.73 -7.25 -51.39
CA ASP A 433 -5.06 -5.99 -51.77
C ASP A 433 -3.66 -6.27 -52.35
N ALA A 434 -2.96 -7.29 -51.85
CA ALA A 434 -1.69 -7.73 -52.47
C ALA A 434 -1.90 -8.32 -53.87
N ALA A 435 -2.98 -9.11 -54.06
CA ALA A 435 -3.33 -9.59 -55.38
C ALA A 435 -3.69 -8.47 -56.35
N LEU A 436 -4.49 -7.49 -55.90
CA LEU A 436 -4.85 -6.29 -56.67
C LEU A 436 -3.59 -5.49 -57.07
N ALA A 437 -2.67 -5.26 -56.13
CA ALA A 437 -1.42 -4.56 -56.37
C ALA A 437 -0.53 -5.29 -57.37
N GLU A 438 -0.49 -6.64 -57.36
CA GLU A 438 0.29 -7.44 -58.29
C GLU A 438 -0.33 -7.46 -59.69
N GLN A 439 -1.68 -7.56 -59.81
CA GLN A 439 -2.41 -7.47 -61.08
C GLN A 439 -2.14 -6.17 -61.82
N HIS A 440 -2.01 -5.08 -61.08
CA HIS A 440 -1.77 -3.74 -61.63
C HIS A 440 -0.33 -3.28 -61.41
N LYS A 441 0.63 -4.20 -61.46
CA LYS A 441 2.04 -3.87 -61.32
C LYS A 441 2.56 -3.13 -62.53
N PRO A 442 3.39 -2.11 -62.35
CA PRO A 442 3.98 -1.37 -63.48
C PRO A 442 4.75 -2.28 -64.43
N GLN A 443 4.43 -2.19 -65.73
CA GLN A 443 5.12 -2.90 -66.78
C GLN A 443 5.89 -1.89 -67.63
N GLY A 444 7.23 -2.07 -67.75
CA GLY A 444 8.06 -1.21 -68.58
C GLY A 444 9.22 -0.54 -67.84
N GLU A 445 10.02 0.29 -68.55
CA GLU A 445 11.22 0.92 -68.01
C GLU A 445 10.88 2.01 -66.98
N ASP A 446 9.74 2.72 -67.13
CA ASP A 446 9.35 3.88 -66.28
C ASP A 446 8.69 3.52 -64.94
N LYS A 447 8.39 2.24 -64.72
CA LYS A 447 7.82 1.71 -63.44
C LYS A 447 6.70 2.59 -62.82
N PHE A 448 5.87 3.22 -63.65
CA PHE A 448 4.73 4.03 -63.22
C PHE A 448 3.45 3.54 -63.90
N CYS A 449 2.38 3.36 -63.15
CA CYS A 449 1.05 3.09 -63.70
C CYS A 449 0.28 4.37 -63.89
N PRO A 450 -0.61 4.48 -64.88
CA PRO A 450 -1.50 5.63 -65.01
C PRO A 450 -2.27 5.88 -63.72
N MET A 451 -2.25 7.13 -63.25
CA MET A 451 -2.94 7.58 -62.02
C MET A 451 -4.11 8.46 -62.40
N THR A 452 -5.30 8.18 -61.90
CA THR A 452 -6.47 9.05 -62.11
C THR A 452 -6.65 9.95 -60.93
N LEU A 453 -6.68 11.26 -61.15
CA LEU A 453 -6.90 12.30 -60.12
C LEU A 453 -7.97 13.28 -60.59
N LYS A 454 -9.02 13.49 -59.78
CA LYS A 454 -10.18 14.34 -60.12
C LYS A 454 -10.75 14.06 -61.51
N GLY A 455 -10.78 12.78 -61.91
CA GLY A 455 -11.32 12.32 -63.22
C GLY A 455 -10.35 12.47 -64.42
N VAL A 456 -9.14 12.98 -64.23
CA VAL A 456 -8.10 13.08 -65.30
C VAL A 456 -7.07 11.98 -65.05
N THR A 457 -6.69 11.26 -66.10
CA THR A 457 -5.67 10.19 -66.02
C THR A 457 -4.31 10.76 -66.44
N TYR A 458 -3.34 10.63 -65.58
CA TYR A 458 -1.94 11.04 -65.79
C TYR A 458 -1.08 9.82 -66.06
N THR A 459 -0.36 9.86 -67.16
CA THR A 459 0.57 8.79 -67.58
C THR A 459 2.01 9.07 -67.19
N GLU A 460 2.33 10.35 -67.00
CA GLU A 460 3.66 10.78 -66.59
C GLU A 460 3.72 10.94 -65.07
N LYS A 461 4.78 10.39 -64.46
CA LYS A 461 4.97 10.37 -63.00
C LYS A 461 5.08 11.82 -62.43
N ALA A 462 5.75 12.71 -63.17
CA ALA A 462 5.92 14.11 -62.71
C ALA A 462 4.58 14.82 -62.62
N ASP A 463 3.75 14.76 -63.67
CA ASP A 463 2.48 15.44 -63.78
C ASP A 463 1.47 14.94 -62.71
N ALA A 464 1.46 13.62 -62.50
CA ALA A 464 0.63 13.04 -61.44
C ALA A 464 1.03 13.50 -60.04
N GLY A 465 2.33 13.63 -59.77
CA GLY A 465 2.86 14.09 -58.50
C GLY A 465 2.56 15.58 -58.22
N GLU A 466 2.71 16.42 -59.28
CA GLU A 466 2.38 17.85 -59.18
C GLU A 466 0.87 18.07 -58.92
N MET A 467 0.03 17.32 -59.62
CA MET A 467 -1.41 17.38 -59.44
C MET A 467 -1.81 16.91 -58.05
N LEU A 468 -1.18 15.86 -57.53
CA LEU A 468 -1.42 15.41 -56.16
C LEU A 468 -1.09 16.47 -55.12
N LEU A 469 0.06 17.19 -55.29
CA LEU A 469 0.42 18.32 -54.43
C LEU A 469 -0.56 19.50 -54.56
N ALA A 470 -1.04 19.80 -55.76
CA ALA A 470 -2.05 20.82 -55.98
C ALA A 470 -3.36 20.49 -55.23
N ILE A 471 -3.79 19.24 -55.30
CA ILE A 471 -4.97 18.75 -54.55
C ILE A 471 -4.75 18.93 -53.04
N CYS A 472 -3.57 18.60 -52.50
CA CYS A 472 -3.26 18.81 -51.08
C CYS A 472 -3.38 20.26 -50.66
N LYS A 473 -2.87 21.20 -51.50
CA LYS A 473 -2.93 22.65 -51.23
C LYS A 473 -4.34 23.20 -51.22
N ASP A 474 -5.20 22.67 -52.10
CA ASP A 474 -6.58 23.10 -52.27
C ASP A 474 -7.56 22.35 -51.32
N TYR A 475 -7.07 21.41 -50.53
CA TYR A 475 -7.90 20.60 -49.65
C TYR A 475 -8.46 21.39 -48.46
N PRO A 476 -9.78 21.42 -48.27
CA PRO A 476 -10.43 22.31 -47.29
C PRO A 476 -10.37 21.81 -45.83
N MET A 477 -9.49 20.87 -45.50
CA MET A 477 -9.34 20.26 -44.17
C MET A 477 -10.65 19.71 -43.58
N SER A 478 -11.56 19.25 -44.42
CA SER A 478 -12.81 18.58 -44.07
C SER A 478 -12.61 17.04 -43.92
N ALA A 479 -13.70 16.30 -43.83
CA ALA A 479 -13.67 14.83 -43.76
C ALA A 479 -12.89 14.18 -44.93
N PRO A 480 -12.35 12.97 -44.78
CA PRO A 480 -11.62 12.26 -45.84
C PRO A 480 -12.36 12.33 -47.17
N THR A 481 -11.67 12.74 -48.22
CA THR A 481 -12.28 13.00 -49.54
C THR A 481 -11.60 12.14 -50.59
N GLU A 482 -12.41 11.47 -51.40
CA GLU A 482 -11.93 10.70 -52.55
C GLU A 482 -11.37 11.64 -53.62
N ILE A 483 -10.16 11.39 -54.10
CA ILE A 483 -9.45 12.19 -55.06
C ILE A 483 -9.14 11.48 -56.38
N GLY A 484 -9.32 10.14 -56.43
CA GLY A 484 -9.07 9.37 -57.63
C GLY A 484 -8.68 7.92 -57.34
N SER A 485 -7.95 7.30 -58.23
CA SER A 485 -7.53 5.91 -58.13
C SER A 485 -6.12 5.67 -58.67
N TYR A 486 -5.44 4.67 -58.06
CA TYR A 486 -4.12 4.23 -58.51
C TYR A 486 -3.94 2.73 -58.31
N ARG A 487 -3.51 2.02 -59.31
CA ARG A 487 -3.30 0.54 -59.28
C ARG A 487 -4.50 -0.24 -58.76
N GLY A 488 -5.72 0.19 -59.07
CA GLY A 488 -6.96 -0.42 -58.58
C GLY A 488 -7.41 0.03 -57.21
N PHE A 489 -6.60 0.77 -56.47
CA PHE A 489 -6.98 1.34 -55.19
C PHE A 489 -7.62 2.72 -55.35
N GLN A 490 -8.71 2.96 -54.62
CA GLN A 490 -9.26 4.28 -54.48
C GLN A 490 -8.37 5.10 -53.53
N MET A 491 -8.19 6.41 -53.82
CA MET A 491 -7.37 7.30 -53.05
C MET A 491 -8.22 8.33 -52.32
N GLU A 492 -8.17 8.31 -50.96
CA GLU A 492 -8.81 9.30 -50.10
C GLU A 492 -7.74 10.17 -49.42
N ILE A 493 -7.85 11.48 -49.50
CA ILE A 493 -6.97 12.42 -48.80
C ILE A 493 -7.63 12.96 -47.54
N TYR A 494 -6.85 13.16 -46.49
CA TYR A 494 -7.25 13.85 -45.27
C TYR A 494 -6.06 14.56 -44.62
N TYR A 495 -6.33 15.49 -43.72
CA TYR A 495 -5.31 16.17 -42.95
C TYR A 495 -5.26 15.61 -41.53
N ASP A 496 -4.09 15.10 -41.11
CA ASP A 496 -3.84 14.63 -39.76
C ASP A 496 -3.53 15.83 -38.85
N THR A 497 -4.50 16.27 -38.07
CA THR A 497 -4.40 17.44 -37.19
C THR A 497 -3.44 17.23 -36.02
N VAL A 498 -3.17 15.96 -35.62
CA VAL A 498 -2.26 15.61 -34.52
C VAL A 498 -0.80 15.78 -34.99
N ASN A 499 -0.49 15.26 -36.17
CA ASN A 499 0.87 15.28 -36.74
C ASN A 499 1.10 16.43 -37.73
N ALA A 500 0.10 17.27 -37.95
CA ALA A 500 0.13 18.47 -38.79
C ALA A 500 0.63 18.21 -40.22
N HIS A 501 0.19 17.13 -40.90
CA HIS A 501 0.52 16.80 -42.28
C HIS A 501 -0.63 16.17 -43.03
N TYR A 502 -0.56 16.18 -44.36
CA TYR A 502 -1.51 15.48 -45.20
C TYR A 502 -1.23 13.99 -45.24
N CYS A 503 -2.31 13.20 -45.17
CA CYS A 503 -2.28 11.77 -45.31
C CYS A 503 -3.19 11.33 -46.43
N MET A 504 -2.86 10.19 -47.02
CA MET A 504 -3.69 9.53 -48.01
C MET A 504 -3.99 8.09 -47.54
N ASN A 505 -5.21 7.66 -47.73
CA ASN A 505 -5.57 6.24 -47.65
C ASN A 505 -5.67 5.66 -49.06
N LEU A 506 -4.97 4.57 -49.28
CA LEU A 506 -5.20 3.72 -50.45
C LEU A 506 -6.26 2.69 -50.01
N CYS A 507 -7.45 2.83 -50.54
CA CYS A 507 -8.61 2.03 -50.16
C CYS A 507 -8.76 0.88 -51.14
N GLY A 508 -8.36 -0.32 -50.68
CA GLY A 508 -8.72 -1.59 -51.25
C GLY A 508 -9.80 -2.26 -50.42
N LYS A 509 -9.63 -3.53 -50.08
CA LYS A 509 -10.43 -4.19 -49.08
C LYS A 509 -10.03 -3.77 -47.65
N ALA A 510 -8.76 -3.37 -47.48
CA ALA A 510 -8.24 -2.68 -46.32
C ALA A 510 -7.84 -1.24 -46.70
N LYS A 511 -7.65 -0.36 -45.68
CA LYS A 511 -7.14 0.99 -45.89
C LYS A 511 -5.65 1.01 -45.56
N HIS A 512 -4.83 1.54 -46.49
CA HIS A 512 -3.38 1.64 -46.36
C HIS A 512 -3.00 3.12 -46.28
N LYS A 513 -2.55 3.55 -45.10
CA LYS A 513 -2.17 4.94 -44.83
C LYS A 513 -0.82 5.27 -45.45
N VAL A 514 -0.75 6.38 -46.18
CA VAL A 514 0.48 6.98 -46.72
C VAL A 514 0.60 8.42 -46.21
N ASP A 515 1.70 8.74 -45.56
CA ASP A 515 1.98 10.10 -45.11
C ASP A 515 2.57 10.90 -46.31
N LEU A 516 1.91 12.00 -46.66
CA LEU A 516 2.32 12.84 -47.78
C LEU A 516 3.27 13.95 -47.31
N GLY A 517 4.24 14.27 -48.15
CA GLY A 517 5.21 15.36 -47.92
C GLY A 517 5.14 16.46 -48.97
N ALA A 518 6.08 17.40 -48.92
CA ALA A 518 6.15 18.54 -49.84
C ALA A 518 6.76 18.22 -51.22
N ASP A 519 7.30 17.02 -51.42
CA ASP A 519 7.92 16.58 -52.66
C ASP A 519 6.97 15.72 -53.51
N ALA A 520 6.71 16.15 -54.72
CA ALA A 520 5.80 15.49 -55.67
C ALA A 520 6.21 14.06 -56.01
N LEU A 521 7.46 13.83 -56.39
CA LEU A 521 7.97 12.53 -56.77
C LEU A 521 8.16 11.64 -55.54
N GLY A 522 8.54 12.21 -54.41
CA GLY A 522 8.64 11.54 -53.13
C GLY A 522 7.31 10.97 -52.66
N ASN A 523 6.19 11.67 -52.87
CA ASN A 523 4.86 11.17 -52.55
C ASN A 523 4.47 9.94 -53.35
N LEU A 524 4.74 9.93 -54.63
CA LEU A 524 4.49 8.74 -55.48
C LEU A 524 5.38 7.57 -55.06
N THR A 525 6.63 7.86 -54.71
CA THR A 525 7.53 6.81 -54.19
C THR A 525 7.03 6.25 -52.85
N ARG A 526 6.45 7.05 -51.96
CA ARG A 526 5.83 6.58 -50.70
C ARG A 526 4.62 5.72 -50.98
N ILE A 527 3.79 6.07 -51.96
CA ILE A 527 2.64 5.26 -52.38
C ILE A 527 3.12 3.89 -52.89
N GLU A 528 4.10 3.83 -53.79
CA GLU A 528 4.66 2.59 -54.28
C GLU A 528 5.32 1.74 -53.20
N ASN A 529 6.06 2.39 -52.28
CA ASN A 529 6.66 1.72 -51.14
C ASN A 529 5.61 1.10 -50.23
N GLU A 530 4.47 1.78 -50.02
CA GLU A 530 3.39 1.26 -49.20
C GLU A 530 2.74 0.03 -49.83
N LEU A 531 2.45 0.06 -51.14
CA LEU A 531 1.93 -1.09 -51.85
C LEU A 531 2.93 -2.26 -51.90
N SER A 532 4.23 -1.98 -52.01
CA SER A 532 5.28 -3.01 -52.00
C SER A 532 5.42 -3.74 -50.64
N LYS A 533 4.96 -3.11 -49.53
CA LYS A 533 4.98 -3.71 -48.19
C LYS A 533 3.82 -4.69 -47.94
N LEU A 534 2.80 -4.75 -48.79
CA LEU A 534 1.61 -5.57 -48.57
C LEU A 534 1.93 -7.06 -48.35
N PRO A 535 2.81 -7.70 -49.14
CA PRO A 535 3.17 -9.11 -48.89
C PRO A 535 3.84 -9.33 -47.53
N ALA A 536 4.73 -8.42 -47.12
CA ALA A 536 5.39 -8.50 -45.82
C ALA A 536 4.41 -8.32 -44.66
N ARG A 537 3.44 -7.40 -44.81
CA ARG A 537 2.36 -7.20 -43.83
C ARG A 537 1.43 -8.39 -43.74
N LEU A 538 1.13 -9.04 -44.84
CA LEU A 538 0.36 -10.27 -44.87
C LEU A 538 1.04 -11.37 -44.07
N GLU A 539 2.33 -11.62 -44.30
CA GLU A 539 3.08 -12.62 -43.55
C GLU A 539 3.21 -12.28 -42.08
N ALA A 540 3.42 -11.00 -41.73
CA ALA A 540 3.43 -10.53 -40.33
C ALA A 540 2.08 -10.76 -39.65
N ALA A 541 0.96 -10.53 -40.35
CA ALA A 541 -0.38 -10.76 -39.83
C ALA A 541 -0.65 -12.26 -39.60
N LYS A 542 -0.21 -13.12 -40.52
CA LYS A 542 -0.30 -14.59 -40.38
C LYS A 542 0.51 -15.08 -39.17
N THR A 543 1.73 -14.57 -39.01
CA THR A 543 2.57 -14.90 -37.85
C THR A 543 1.91 -14.48 -36.54
N LYS A 544 1.39 -13.26 -36.47
CA LYS A 544 0.69 -12.77 -35.27
C LYS A 544 -0.56 -13.58 -34.95
N LYS A 545 -1.35 -13.98 -35.95
CA LYS A 545 -2.48 -14.89 -35.76
C LYS A 545 -2.01 -16.23 -35.15
N ALA A 546 -0.95 -16.82 -35.68
CA ALA A 546 -0.42 -18.09 -35.18
C ALA A 546 0.08 -17.97 -33.72
N GLU A 547 0.80 -16.88 -33.41
CA GLU A 547 1.23 -16.56 -32.01
C GLU A 547 0.02 -16.44 -31.09
N THR A 548 -1.04 -15.74 -31.50
CA THR A 548 -2.25 -15.55 -30.70
C THR A 548 -2.98 -16.88 -30.45
N ILE A 549 -3.03 -17.78 -31.46
CA ILE A 549 -3.60 -19.13 -31.31
C ILE A 549 -2.76 -19.96 -30.32
N ALA A 550 -1.44 -19.90 -30.38
CA ALA A 550 -0.56 -20.59 -29.44
C ALA A 550 -0.74 -20.08 -28.02
N GLN A 551 -0.90 -18.75 -27.82
CA GLN A 551 -1.21 -18.15 -26.53
C GLN A 551 -2.57 -18.61 -26.00
N LEU A 552 -3.59 -18.72 -26.86
CA LEU A 552 -4.90 -19.22 -26.48
C LEU A 552 -4.82 -20.67 -25.96
N GLU A 553 -4.09 -21.56 -26.67
CA GLU A 553 -3.94 -22.93 -26.21
C GLU A 553 -3.17 -23.02 -24.88
N THR A 554 -2.10 -22.24 -24.72
CA THR A 554 -1.38 -22.16 -23.44
C THR A 554 -2.30 -21.68 -22.31
N ALA A 555 -3.09 -20.63 -22.56
CA ALA A 555 -4.05 -20.11 -21.59
C ALA A 555 -5.11 -21.14 -21.19
N LYS A 556 -5.61 -21.94 -22.15
CA LYS A 556 -6.55 -23.03 -21.87
C LYS A 556 -5.95 -24.14 -20.98
N GLU A 557 -4.67 -24.41 -21.12
CA GLU A 557 -3.99 -25.39 -20.25
C GLU A 557 -3.75 -24.83 -18.84
N GLU A 558 -3.40 -23.53 -18.73
CA GLU A 558 -3.21 -22.89 -17.43
C GLU A 558 -4.52 -22.84 -16.60
N ILE A 559 -5.66 -22.59 -17.25
CA ILE A 559 -6.99 -22.58 -16.58
C ILE A 559 -7.31 -23.94 -15.93
N LYS A 560 -6.80 -25.05 -16.47
CA LYS A 560 -7.07 -26.38 -15.92
C LYS A 560 -6.31 -26.69 -14.64
N LYS A 561 -5.27 -25.92 -14.30
CA LYS A 561 -4.45 -26.16 -13.11
C LYS A 561 -5.21 -25.76 -11.86
N PRO A 562 -5.33 -26.63 -10.86
CA PRO A 562 -5.96 -26.28 -9.59
C PRO A 562 -5.06 -25.37 -8.74
N PHE A 563 -5.63 -24.72 -7.75
CA PHE A 563 -4.86 -23.96 -6.77
C PHE A 563 -3.88 -24.86 -6.01
N ALA A 564 -2.59 -24.55 -6.09
CA ALA A 564 -1.51 -25.43 -5.61
C ALA A 564 -1.53 -25.70 -4.08
N PHE A 565 -2.17 -24.80 -3.31
CA PHE A 565 -2.21 -24.87 -1.84
C PHE A 565 -3.62 -25.17 -1.31
N GLU A 566 -4.50 -25.80 -2.11
CA GLU A 566 -5.89 -26.10 -1.73
C GLU A 566 -5.95 -27.06 -0.54
N ASP A 567 -5.17 -28.13 -0.59
CA ASP A 567 -5.14 -29.15 0.47
C ASP A 567 -4.55 -28.58 1.77
N GLU A 568 -3.48 -27.78 1.68
CA GLU A 568 -2.87 -27.12 2.85
C GLU A 568 -3.84 -26.13 3.50
N LEU A 569 -4.56 -25.36 2.69
CA LEU A 569 -5.58 -24.43 3.18
C LEU A 569 -6.70 -25.18 3.90
N LYS A 570 -7.15 -26.31 3.35
CA LYS A 570 -8.21 -27.11 3.93
C LYS A 570 -7.78 -27.72 5.27
N GLU A 571 -6.62 -28.35 5.33
CA GLU A 571 -6.08 -28.94 6.55
C GLU A 571 -5.94 -27.93 7.69
N LYS A 572 -5.31 -26.77 7.37
CA LYS A 572 -5.10 -25.71 8.37
C LYS A 572 -6.41 -25.05 8.81
N ALA A 573 -7.37 -24.88 7.89
CA ALA A 573 -8.69 -24.35 8.22
C ALA A 573 -9.49 -25.31 9.11
N GLU A 574 -9.43 -26.61 8.86
CA GLU A 574 -10.06 -27.64 9.71
C GLU A 574 -9.44 -27.66 11.10
N ARG A 575 -8.10 -27.61 11.20
CA ARG A 575 -7.41 -27.55 12.50
C ARG A 575 -7.74 -26.27 13.26
N LEU A 576 -7.80 -25.12 12.56
CA LEU A 576 -8.22 -23.86 13.15
C LEU A 576 -9.65 -23.91 13.68
N ASN A 577 -10.58 -24.52 12.93
CA ASN A 577 -11.96 -24.72 13.39
C ASN A 577 -12.02 -25.64 14.61
N ALA A 578 -11.26 -26.72 14.64
CA ALA A 578 -11.17 -27.61 15.80
C ALA A 578 -10.67 -26.86 17.05
N LEU A 579 -9.62 -26.04 16.92
CA LEU A 579 -9.11 -25.21 18.01
C LEU A 579 -10.13 -24.16 18.47
N ASN A 580 -10.89 -23.57 17.55
CA ASN A 580 -11.95 -22.63 17.91
C ASN A 580 -13.05 -23.30 18.74
N ILE A 581 -13.40 -24.55 18.43
CA ILE A 581 -14.36 -25.34 19.19
C ILE A 581 -13.76 -25.76 20.57
N GLU A 582 -12.52 -26.28 20.57
CA GLU A 582 -11.83 -26.70 21.79
C GLU A 582 -11.68 -25.55 22.81
N LEU A 583 -11.44 -24.33 22.32
CA LEU A 583 -11.27 -23.13 23.14
C LEU A 583 -12.59 -22.41 23.43
N ASN A 584 -13.74 -22.96 23.05
CA ASN A 584 -15.08 -22.36 23.19
C ASN A 584 -15.14 -20.90 22.64
N LEU A 585 -14.36 -20.61 21.61
CA LEU A 585 -14.30 -19.28 20.99
C LEU A 585 -15.42 -19.05 19.98
N ASN A 586 -16.11 -20.14 19.56
CA ASN A 586 -17.26 -20.08 18.64
C ASN A 586 -18.60 -19.83 19.35
N GLU A 587 -18.65 -19.75 20.69
CA GLU A 587 -19.84 -19.23 21.35
C GLU A 587 -19.96 -17.73 21.04
N LYS A 588 -20.47 -17.52 19.87
CA LYS A 588 -21.24 -16.37 19.38
C LYS A 588 -20.94 -15.02 20.05
N ASP A 589 -20.13 -14.23 19.41
CA ASP A 589 -20.42 -12.80 19.25
C ASP A 589 -21.69 -12.58 18.37
N THR A 590 -22.67 -13.48 18.45
CA THR A 590 -23.97 -13.39 17.79
C THR A 590 -24.95 -12.46 18.52
N SER A 591 -24.49 -11.71 19.52
CA SER A 591 -25.33 -10.69 20.14
C SER A 591 -25.43 -9.40 19.33
N VAL A 592 -24.84 -9.33 18.11
CA VAL A 592 -24.88 -8.15 17.25
C VAL A 592 -25.67 -8.40 15.95
N MET A 593 -26.10 -9.65 15.66
CA MET A 593 -26.81 -9.99 14.41
C MET A 593 -28.02 -10.91 14.59
N ASP A 594 -28.82 -10.72 15.63
CA ASP A 594 -30.19 -11.23 15.65
C ASP A 594 -31.17 -10.04 15.60
N THR A 595 -31.13 -9.32 14.49
CA THR A 595 -32.34 -8.81 13.87
C THR A 595 -32.63 -9.81 12.75
N GLU A 596 -33.60 -10.70 12.98
CA GLU A 596 -34.21 -11.49 11.90
C GLU A 596 -34.52 -10.52 10.76
N PRO A 597 -34.29 -10.90 9.49
CA PRO A 597 -34.85 -10.13 8.39
C PRO A 597 -36.38 -10.21 8.54
N GLU A 598 -37.01 -9.10 8.86
CA GLU A 598 -38.45 -8.95 8.70
C GLU A 598 -38.79 -9.48 7.32
N GLN A 599 -39.66 -10.51 7.31
CA GLN A 599 -40.26 -11.02 6.11
C GLN A 599 -40.96 -9.82 5.44
N THR A 600 -40.40 -9.38 4.34
CA THR A 600 -40.98 -8.39 3.48
C THR A 600 -42.25 -9.03 2.93
N GLU A 601 -43.39 -8.67 3.48
CA GLU A 601 -44.69 -8.92 2.88
C GLU A 601 -44.64 -8.35 1.46
N GLU A 602 -44.92 -9.20 0.49
CA GLU A 602 -45.12 -8.84 -0.91
C GLU A 602 -46.18 -7.74 -1.01
N GLN A 603 -45.73 -6.52 -1.32
CA GLN A 603 -46.64 -5.46 -1.73
C GLN A 603 -47.05 -5.69 -3.20
N PRO A 604 -48.35 -5.62 -3.55
CA PRO A 604 -48.81 -5.91 -4.89
C PRO A 604 -48.36 -4.85 -5.90
N GLU A 605 -47.98 -5.34 -7.08
CA GLU A 605 -47.57 -4.56 -8.25
C GLU A 605 -48.51 -3.35 -8.51
N ARG A 606 -47.98 -2.15 -8.42
CA ARG A 606 -48.64 -0.95 -8.96
C ARG A 606 -48.36 -0.86 -10.46
N LYS A 607 -49.41 -1.15 -11.25
CA LYS A 607 -49.49 -0.87 -12.69
C LYS A 607 -49.27 0.62 -12.93
N TYR A 608 -48.21 0.95 -13.63
CA TYR A 608 -48.04 2.29 -14.20
C TYR A 608 -48.96 2.43 -15.41
N ALA A 609 -49.99 3.26 -15.25
CA ALA A 609 -50.79 3.75 -16.35
C ALA A 609 -50.00 4.79 -17.15
N SER A 610 -49.83 4.52 -18.43
CA SER A 610 -49.33 5.46 -19.42
C SER A 610 -50.18 6.73 -19.42
N ARG A 611 -49.56 7.89 -19.28
CA ARG A 611 -50.13 9.18 -19.68
C ARG A 611 -49.30 9.75 -20.81
N GLU A 612 -49.87 9.69 -22.00
CA GLU A 612 -49.54 10.57 -23.11
C GLU A 612 -49.85 12.02 -22.74
N ARG A 613 -48.85 12.89 -22.88
CA ARG A 613 -48.95 14.22 -23.53
C ARG A 613 -47.57 14.83 -23.64
#